data_29892d6bc20afefc2b8d59d2661c3354
#
_entry.id   29892d6bc20afefc2b8d59d2661c3354
#
_cell.length_a   1.000
_cell.length_b   1.000
_cell.length_c   1.000
_cell.angle_alpha   90.00
_cell.angle_beta   90.00
_cell.angle_gamma   90.00
#
_symmetry.space_group_name_H-M   'P 1'
#
loop_
_entity.id
_entity.type
_entity.pdbx_description
1 polymer ?
#
loop_
_entity_poly.entity_id
_entity_poly.type
_entity_poly.pdbx_seq_one_letter_code
_entity_poly.pdbx_strand_id
1 'polypeptide(L)'
;MPSPNQKIALFIDGANLYATAKTLGFDIDYKRLLKEFQSRGTLLRAFYYTAIIEDQEYSSIRPLIDWLDYNGFTVVTKATKEFVDQSGRRKVKGNMDIELAVDAMELAPHVDEIVLFSGDGDFRSLVVALQRRGVRVTVASTISTQP
;
A
#
# COMPACT_ATOMS: atom_id res chain seq x y z
N MET A 1 -19.83 14.70 2.17
CA MET A 1 -20.56 13.72 1.35
C MET A 1 -19.69 13.22 0.22
N PRO A 2 -19.57 11.90 0.08
CA PRO A 2 -18.88 11.37 -1.08
C PRO A 2 -19.64 11.71 -2.35
N SER A 3 -18.90 11.99 -3.40
CA SER A 3 -19.47 12.29 -4.71
C SER A 3 -19.30 11.06 -5.60
N PRO A 4 -20.35 10.61 -6.30
CA PRO A 4 -20.20 9.46 -7.20
C PRO A 4 -19.20 9.73 -8.32
N ASN A 5 -18.89 11.01 -8.61
CA ASN A 5 -17.92 11.37 -9.64
C ASN A 5 -16.51 11.59 -9.08
N GLN A 6 -16.35 11.48 -7.76
CA GLN A 6 -15.05 11.63 -7.13
C GLN A 6 -14.17 10.43 -7.49
N LYS A 7 -12.98 10.71 -8.01
CA LYS A 7 -12.04 9.68 -8.40
C LYS A 7 -11.04 9.43 -7.27
N ILE A 8 -10.95 8.18 -6.86
CA ILE A 8 -10.15 7.77 -5.70
C ILE A 8 -9.11 6.75 -6.15
N ALA A 9 -7.92 6.82 -5.58
CA ALA A 9 -6.90 5.79 -5.75
C ALA A 9 -6.39 5.37 -4.38
N LEU A 10 -6.18 4.06 -4.22
CA LEU A 10 -5.60 3.49 -3.01
C LEU A 10 -4.16 3.10 -3.27
N PHE A 11 -3.29 3.40 -2.33
CA PHE A 11 -1.89 3.02 -2.36
C PHE A 11 -1.56 2.31 -1.05
N ILE A 12 -1.30 1.02 -1.12
CA ILE A 12 -1.10 0.19 0.06
C ILE A 12 0.36 -0.25 0.12
N ASP A 13 1.06 0.18 1.17
CA ASP A 13 2.39 -0.32 1.49
C ASP A 13 2.22 -1.71 2.09
N GLY A 14 2.18 -2.71 1.20
CA GLY A 14 1.77 -4.05 1.58
C GLY A 14 2.74 -4.75 2.51
N ALA A 15 4.04 -4.58 2.29
CA ALA A 15 5.04 -5.23 3.13
C ALA A 15 4.90 -4.79 4.59
N ASN A 16 4.77 -3.49 4.79
CA ASN A 16 4.65 -2.92 6.11
C ASN A 16 3.32 -3.30 6.76
N LEU A 17 2.25 -3.18 6.01
CA LEU A 17 0.91 -3.50 6.52
C LEU A 17 0.76 -4.98 6.86
N TYR A 18 1.30 -5.86 6.01
CA TYR A 18 1.27 -7.30 6.24
C TYR A 18 2.04 -7.66 7.51
N ALA A 19 3.24 -7.12 7.67
CA ALA A 19 4.06 -7.38 8.85
C ALA A 19 3.37 -6.89 10.13
N THR A 20 2.78 -5.71 10.09
CA THR A 20 2.08 -5.15 11.24
C THR A 20 0.86 -5.99 11.61
N ALA A 21 0.05 -6.37 10.63
CA ALA A 21 -1.13 -7.19 10.88
C ALA A 21 -0.75 -8.55 11.47
N LYS A 22 0.30 -9.16 10.95
CA LYS A 22 0.76 -10.45 11.44
C LYS A 22 1.26 -10.36 12.90
N THR A 23 1.98 -9.29 13.21
CA THR A 23 2.46 -9.06 14.57
C THR A 23 1.30 -8.87 15.55
N LEU A 24 0.27 -8.15 15.12
CA LEU A 24 -0.91 -7.89 15.94
C LEU A 24 -1.91 -9.05 15.95
N GLY A 25 -1.71 -10.06 15.14
CA GLY A 25 -2.52 -11.26 15.12
C GLY A 25 -3.87 -11.14 14.44
N PHE A 26 -4.00 -10.26 13.44
CA PHE A 26 -5.25 -10.16 12.69
C PHE A 26 -4.98 -10.17 11.19
N ASP A 27 -6.03 -10.47 10.44
CA ASP A 27 -6.00 -10.45 8.98
C ASP A 27 -6.70 -9.20 8.46
N ILE A 28 -6.19 -8.69 7.33
CA ILE A 28 -6.80 -7.55 6.67
C ILE A 28 -7.77 -8.05 5.61
N ASP A 29 -9.00 -7.56 5.68
CA ASP A 29 -10.03 -7.91 4.71
C ASP A 29 -9.96 -6.95 3.52
N TYR A 30 -9.17 -7.30 2.52
CA TYR A 30 -8.96 -6.45 1.35
C TYR A 30 -10.21 -6.35 0.48
N LYS A 31 -11.07 -7.36 0.49
CA LYS A 31 -12.32 -7.31 -0.26
C LYS A 31 -13.25 -6.25 0.31
N ARG A 32 -13.35 -6.21 1.62
CA ARG A 32 -14.15 -5.20 2.31
C ARG A 32 -13.59 -3.80 2.10
N LEU A 33 -12.26 -3.70 2.08
CA LEU A 33 -11.58 -2.43 1.81
C LEU A 33 -11.93 -1.89 0.43
N LEU A 34 -11.88 -2.73 -0.60
CA LEU A 34 -12.29 -2.34 -1.94
C LEU A 34 -13.73 -1.86 -1.98
N LYS A 35 -14.63 -2.63 -1.37
CA LYS A 35 -16.05 -2.28 -1.36
C LYS A 35 -16.30 -0.94 -0.68
N GLU A 36 -15.61 -0.68 0.42
CA GLU A 36 -15.76 0.56 1.16
C GLU A 36 -15.41 1.77 0.28
N PHE A 37 -14.31 1.69 -0.45
CA PHE A 37 -13.91 2.82 -1.28
C PHE A 37 -14.67 2.90 -2.59
N GLN A 38 -15.16 1.78 -3.11
CA GLN A 38 -16.05 1.79 -4.26
C GLN A 38 -17.39 2.46 -3.92
N SER A 39 -17.82 2.40 -2.68
CA SER A 39 -19.05 3.05 -2.25
C SER A 39 -18.90 4.56 -2.08
N ARG A 40 -17.68 5.07 -1.96
CA ARG A 40 -17.42 6.50 -1.75
C ARG A 40 -17.26 7.29 -3.03
N GLY A 41 -17.06 6.62 -4.15
CA GLY A 41 -16.85 7.28 -5.44
C GLY A 41 -16.37 6.29 -6.46
N THR A 42 -15.70 6.78 -7.48
CA THR A 42 -15.11 5.92 -8.51
C THR A 42 -13.70 5.54 -8.06
N LEU A 43 -13.51 4.27 -7.74
CA LEU A 43 -12.18 3.74 -7.39
C LEU A 43 -11.43 3.47 -8.69
N LEU A 44 -10.51 4.39 -9.02
CA LEU A 44 -9.79 4.32 -10.29
C LEU A 44 -8.73 3.23 -10.28
N ARG A 45 -7.96 3.15 -9.19
CA ARG A 45 -6.89 2.16 -9.02
C ARG A 45 -6.73 1.83 -7.56
N ALA A 46 -6.32 0.59 -7.30
CA ALA A 46 -5.92 0.14 -5.98
C ALA A 46 -4.58 -0.58 -6.12
N PHE A 47 -3.53 0.06 -5.66
CA PHE A 47 -2.16 -0.47 -5.76
C PHE A 47 -1.75 -1.14 -4.47
N TYR A 48 -1.07 -2.27 -4.60
CA TYR A 48 -0.50 -3.00 -3.48
C TYR A 48 0.98 -3.21 -3.76
N TYR A 49 1.83 -2.71 -2.88
CA TYR A 49 3.29 -2.72 -3.06
C TYR A 49 3.91 -3.70 -2.10
N THR A 50 4.69 -4.62 -2.61
CA THR A 50 5.41 -5.56 -1.75
C THR A 50 6.73 -5.97 -2.39
N ALA A 51 7.79 -6.05 -1.55
CA ALA A 51 9.04 -6.63 -1.96
C ALA A 51 8.99 -8.13 -1.69
N ILE A 52 9.51 -8.93 -2.62
CA ILE A 52 9.51 -10.38 -2.50
C ILE A 52 10.95 -10.84 -2.32
N ILE A 53 11.19 -11.64 -1.28
CA ILE A 53 12.50 -12.25 -1.05
C ILE A 53 12.61 -13.48 -1.94
N GLU A 54 13.63 -13.51 -2.80
CA GLU A 54 13.75 -14.48 -3.89
C GLU A 54 13.67 -15.94 -3.43
N ASP A 55 14.24 -16.28 -2.28
CA ASP A 55 14.45 -17.66 -1.92
C ASP A 55 13.50 -18.21 -0.85
N GLN A 56 12.74 -17.37 -0.14
CA GLN A 56 12.04 -17.85 1.02
C GLN A 56 10.58 -17.46 1.14
N GLU A 57 10.23 -16.20 0.97
CA GLU A 57 8.88 -15.75 1.28
C GLU A 57 7.92 -15.76 0.12
N TYR A 58 8.42 -16.03 -1.06
CA TYR A 58 7.58 -16.06 -2.24
C TYR A 58 6.43 -17.04 -2.08
N SER A 59 6.72 -18.21 -1.47
CA SER A 59 5.70 -19.22 -1.29
C SER A 59 4.64 -18.84 -0.25
N SER A 60 5.00 -18.06 0.78
CA SER A 60 4.06 -17.72 1.84
C SER A 60 3.15 -16.55 1.48
N ILE A 61 3.64 -15.60 0.69
CA ILE A 61 2.84 -14.44 0.31
C ILE A 61 2.16 -14.62 -1.04
N ARG A 62 2.57 -15.61 -1.83
CA ARG A 62 2.05 -15.82 -3.17
C ARG A 62 0.52 -15.96 -3.23
N PRO A 63 -0.12 -16.72 -2.34
CA PRO A 63 -1.58 -16.82 -2.39
C PRO A 63 -2.28 -15.47 -2.22
N LEU A 64 -1.75 -14.61 -1.36
CA LEU A 64 -2.30 -13.27 -1.19
C LEU A 64 -2.11 -12.43 -2.46
N ILE A 65 -0.91 -12.47 -3.04
CA ILE A 65 -0.61 -11.72 -4.27
C ILE A 65 -1.55 -12.15 -5.40
N ASP A 66 -1.72 -13.45 -5.58
CA ASP A 66 -2.58 -13.99 -6.62
C ASP A 66 -4.04 -13.56 -6.40
N TRP A 67 -4.50 -13.61 -5.16
CA TRP A 67 -5.86 -13.18 -4.82
C TRP A 67 -6.07 -11.69 -5.11
N LEU A 68 -5.11 -10.86 -4.70
CA LEU A 68 -5.18 -9.41 -4.92
C LEU A 68 -5.23 -9.09 -6.42
N ASP A 69 -4.34 -9.71 -7.18
CA ASP A 69 -4.26 -9.49 -8.63
C ASP A 69 -5.57 -9.90 -9.32
N TYR A 70 -6.12 -11.04 -8.93
CA TYR A 70 -7.38 -11.53 -9.48
C TYR A 70 -8.56 -10.63 -9.11
N ASN A 71 -8.52 -10.00 -7.94
CA ASN A 71 -9.65 -9.24 -7.41
C ASN A 71 -9.56 -7.72 -7.65
N GLY A 72 -8.76 -7.30 -8.60
CA GLY A 72 -8.78 -5.92 -9.07
C GLY A 72 -7.72 -5.00 -8.48
N PHE A 73 -6.81 -5.52 -7.66
CA PHE A 73 -5.65 -4.75 -7.24
C PHE A 73 -4.57 -4.79 -8.30
N THR A 74 -3.85 -3.69 -8.43
CA THR A 74 -2.61 -3.68 -9.20
C THR A 74 -1.47 -3.97 -8.24
N VAL A 75 -0.86 -5.14 -8.37
CA VAL A 75 0.21 -5.56 -7.46
C VAL A 75 1.55 -5.20 -8.08
N VAL A 76 2.32 -4.42 -7.35
CA VAL A 76 3.66 -4.01 -7.77
C VAL A 76 4.66 -4.73 -6.85
N THR A 77 5.49 -5.56 -7.45
CA THR A 77 6.46 -6.37 -6.70
C THR A 77 7.88 -6.05 -7.14
N LYS A 78 8.81 -6.32 -6.27
CA LYS A 78 10.22 -6.15 -6.54
C LYS A 78 10.96 -7.29 -5.85
N ALA A 79 11.75 -8.05 -6.62
CA ALA A 79 12.57 -9.10 -6.04
C ALA A 79 13.71 -8.47 -5.25
N THR A 80 13.88 -8.93 -4.03
CA THR A 80 14.95 -8.46 -3.17
C THR A 80 15.72 -9.65 -2.60
N LYS A 81 16.90 -9.37 -2.05
CA LYS A 81 17.68 -10.38 -1.40
C LYS A 81 17.75 -10.11 0.09
N GLU A 82 17.64 -11.20 0.85
CA GLU A 82 17.86 -11.14 2.28
C GLU A 82 19.36 -11.12 2.55
N PHE A 83 19.79 -10.32 3.52
CA PHE A 83 21.18 -10.29 3.93
C PHE A 83 21.26 -10.25 5.46
N VAL A 84 22.45 -10.63 5.97
CA VAL A 84 22.70 -10.62 7.41
C VAL A 84 23.58 -9.40 7.71
N ASP A 85 23.12 -8.55 8.63
CA ASP A 85 23.90 -7.37 9.01
C ASP A 85 25.02 -7.74 10.00
N GLN A 86 25.77 -6.76 10.44
CA GLN A 86 26.91 -6.96 11.34
C GLN A 86 26.51 -7.53 12.70
N SER A 87 25.25 -7.33 13.10
CA SER A 87 24.75 -7.84 14.36
C SER A 87 24.17 -9.26 14.24
N GLY A 88 24.22 -9.86 13.06
CA GLY A 88 23.67 -11.19 12.81
C GLY A 88 22.19 -11.20 12.50
N ARG A 89 21.56 -10.05 12.35
CA ARG A 89 20.14 -9.97 12.04
C ARG A 89 19.90 -10.06 10.53
N ARG A 90 18.86 -10.78 10.18
CA ARG A 90 18.43 -10.84 8.78
C ARG A 90 17.67 -9.56 8.42
N LYS A 91 18.03 -8.98 7.32
CA LYS A 91 17.37 -7.78 6.81
C LYS A 91 17.07 -7.93 5.34
N VAL A 92 15.98 -7.32 4.92
CA VAL A 92 15.61 -7.23 3.51
C VAL A 92 16.11 -5.89 2.99
N LYS A 93 16.88 -5.93 1.92
CA LYS A 93 17.40 -4.72 1.30
C LYS A 93 16.34 -4.11 0.40
N GLY A 94 16.05 -2.83 0.64
CA GLY A 94 15.14 -2.08 -0.20
C GLY A 94 13.72 -2.11 0.32
N ASN A 95 12.96 -1.13 -0.07
CA ASN A 95 11.54 -1.01 0.18
C ASN A 95 10.88 -0.50 -1.08
N MET A 96 9.57 -0.32 -1.04
CA MET A 96 8.79 0.10 -2.19
C MET A 96 8.35 1.56 -2.10
N ASP A 97 8.96 2.35 -1.22
CA ASP A 97 8.53 3.73 -0.98
C ASP A 97 8.68 4.60 -2.22
N ILE A 98 9.78 4.42 -2.96
CA ILE A 98 10.02 5.21 -4.17
C ILE A 98 9.02 4.83 -5.26
N GLU A 99 8.81 3.54 -5.47
CA GLU A 99 7.85 3.06 -6.47
C GLU A 99 6.45 3.58 -6.16
N LEU A 100 6.05 3.50 -4.90
CA LEU A 100 4.76 4.02 -4.48
C LEU A 100 4.65 5.52 -4.72
N ALA A 101 5.69 6.28 -4.34
CA ALA A 101 5.68 7.73 -4.48
C ALA A 101 5.62 8.15 -5.94
N VAL A 102 6.38 7.49 -6.81
CA VAL A 102 6.39 7.80 -8.24
C VAL A 102 5.00 7.54 -8.84
N ASP A 103 4.41 6.39 -8.54
CA ASP A 103 3.10 6.04 -9.07
C ASP A 103 2.03 7.01 -8.57
N ALA A 104 2.10 7.42 -7.30
CA ALA A 104 1.15 8.38 -6.75
C ALA A 104 1.24 9.73 -7.44
N MET A 105 2.46 10.20 -7.69
CA MET A 105 2.67 11.47 -8.38
C MET A 105 2.20 11.41 -9.83
N GLU A 106 2.41 10.29 -10.50
CA GLU A 106 1.94 10.12 -11.88
C GLU A 106 0.42 10.11 -11.96
N LEU A 107 -0.23 9.52 -10.96
CA LEU A 107 -1.69 9.41 -10.96
C LEU A 107 -2.38 10.69 -10.46
N ALA A 108 -1.66 11.55 -9.75
CA ALA A 108 -2.22 12.74 -9.12
C ALA A 108 -3.09 13.60 -10.05
N PRO A 109 -2.71 13.84 -11.32
CA PRO A 109 -3.57 14.65 -12.20
C PRO A 109 -4.91 14.01 -12.54
N HIS A 110 -5.09 12.74 -12.25
CA HIS A 110 -6.25 11.97 -12.68
C HIS A 110 -7.21 11.61 -11.56
N VAL A 111 -6.91 12.01 -10.33
CA VAL A 111 -7.71 11.64 -9.15
C VAL A 111 -8.01 12.85 -8.29
N ASP A 112 -9.06 12.74 -7.50
CA ASP A 112 -9.45 13.77 -6.54
C ASP A 112 -8.93 13.45 -5.14
N GLU A 113 -8.80 12.16 -4.83
CA GLU A 113 -8.34 11.72 -3.51
C GLU A 113 -7.40 10.53 -3.64
N ILE A 114 -6.33 10.56 -2.85
CA ILE A 114 -5.43 9.42 -2.69
C ILE A 114 -5.50 8.98 -1.23
N VAL A 115 -5.71 7.69 -1.03
CA VAL A 115 -5.71 7.07 0.29
C VAL A 115 -4.46 6.22 0.40
N LEU A 116 -3.63 6.53 1.37
CA LEU A 116 -2.35 5.89 1.57
C LEU A 116 -2.40 5.02 2.84
N PHE A 117 -2.19 3.73 2.66
CA PHE A 117 -2.14 2.78 3.77
C PHE A 117 -0.69 2.40 4.05
N SER A 118 -0.20 2.78 5.21
CA SER A 118 1.17 2.50 5.61
C SER A 118 1.25 2.29 7.12
N GLY A 119 2.08 1.33 7.54
CA GLY A 119 2.29 1.08 8.95
C GLY A 119 3.20 2.11 9.61
N ASP A 120 4.37 2.35 9.04
CA ASP A 120 5.33 3.28 9.60
C ASP A 120 6.19 4.00 8.56
N GLY A 121 5.81 3.94 7.29
CA GLY A 121 6.57 4.63 6.27
C GLY A 121 6.51 6.15 6.42
N ASP A 122 7.60 6.82 6.07
CA ASP A 122 7.62 8.26 6.11
C ASP A 122 7.27 8.83 4.74
N PHE A 123 6.00 9.18 4.58
CA PHE A 123 5.49 9.71 3.33
C PHE A 123 5.10 11.18 3.41
N ARG A 124 5.61 11.92 4.42
CA ARG A 124 5.24 13.33 4.60
C ARG A 124 5.53 14.17 3.36
N SER A 125 6.70 14.00 2.75
CA SER A 125 7.04 14.76 1.55
C SER A 125 6.11 14.45 0.41
N LEU A 126 5.72 13.19 0.26
CA LEU A 126 4.77 12.78 -0.76
C LEU A 126 3.40 13.41 -0.50
N VAL A 127 2.92 13.37 0.73
CA VAL A 127 1.64 13.94 1.11
C VAL A 127 1.59 15.42 0.76
N VAL A 128 2.64 16.16 1.13
CA VAL A 128 2.73 17.60 0.83
C VAL A 128 2.73 17.85 -0.68
N ALA A 129 3.49 17.06 -1.42
CA ALA A 129 3.56 17.22 -2.88
C ALA A 129 2.21 16.98 -3.55
N LEU A 130 1.48 15.97 -3.10
CA LEU A 130 0.15 15.67 -3.62
C LEU A 130 -0.84 16.78 -3.27
N GLN A 131 -0.80 17.28 -2.04
CA GLN A 131 -1.69 18.36 -1.61
C GLN A 131 -1.45 19.64 -2.42
N ARG A 132 -0.20 19.92 -2.76
CA ARG A 132 0.14 21.07 -3.61
C ARG A 132 -0.47 20.97 -5.00
N ARG A 133 -0.78 19.76 -5.43
CA ARG A 133 -1.43 19.53 -6.73
C ARG A 133 -2.94 19.46 -6.64
N GLY A 134 -3.48 19.78 -5.46
CA GLY A 134 -4.93 19.81 -5.28
C GLY A 134 -5.54 18.45 -4.97
N VAL A 135 -4.73 17.45 -4.66
CA VAL A 135 -5.23 16.13 -4.31
C VAL A 135 -5.48 16.04 -2.82
N ARG A 136 -6.65 15.55 -2.43
CA ARG A 136 -6.91 15.26 -1.02
C ARG A 136 -6.22 13.96 -0.65
N VAL A 137 -5.48 13.97 0.46
CA VAL A 137 -4.72 12.81 0.90
C VAL A 137 -5.23 12.37 2.26
N THR A 138 -5.57 11.09 2.36
CA THR A 138 -5.93 10.45 3.62
C THR A 138 -4.87 9.39 3.91
N VAL A 139 -4.28 9.45 5.09
CA VAL A 139 -3.29 8.45 5.50
C VAL A 139 -3.95 7.55 6.54
N ALA A 140 -3.96 6.26 6.25
CA ALA A 140 -4.51 5.25 7.15
C ALA A 140 -3.40 4.35 7.65
N SER A 141 -3.44 4.02 8.93
CA SER A 141 -2.47 3.15 9.55
C SER A 141 -3.18 2.20 10.49
N THR A 142 -2.71 0.96 10.54
CA THR A 142 -3.28 -0.02 11.47
C THR A 142 -3.05 0.38 12.92
N ILE A 143 -1.98 1.12 13.20
CA ILE A 143 -1.70 1.57 14.55
C ILE A 143 -2.65 2.68 14.95
N SER A 144 -2.94 3.60 14.04
CA SER A 144 -3.78 4.75 14.33
C SER A 144 -5.27 4.39 14.43
N THR A 145 -5.67 3.17 14.06
CA THR A 145 -7.05 2.74 14.17
C THR A 145 -7.39 2.21 15.56
N GLN A 146 -6.41 2.12 16.44
CA GLN A 146 -6.63 1.70 17.82
C GLN A 146 -7.45 2.76 18.55
N PRO A 147 -8.58 2.38 19.17
CA PRO A 147 -9.33 3.33 19.98
C PRO A 147 -8.60 3.69 21.27
#